data_00390345778d4863814118ee44be9ced
#
_entry.id   00390345778d4863814118ee44be9ced
#
_cell.length_a   1.000
_cell.length_b   1.000
_cell.length_c   1.000
_cell.angle_alpha   90.00
_cell.angle_beta   90.00
_cell.angle_gamma   90.00
#
_symmetry.space_group_name_H-M   'P 1'
#
loop_
_entity.id
_entity.type
_entity.pdbx_description
1 polymer ?
#
loop_
_entity_poly.entity_id
_entity_poly.type
_entity_poly.pdbx_seq_one_letter_code
_entity_poly.pdbx_strand_id
1 'polypeptide(L)'
;MLYTNLNHIETASQLEKVISQNENIMVCCGRMGPMCIPVYGVMEELEPVYTHVKFFDMEFDNPEAQVIRNTPMTRGFMGLPYTVYYKNGKMVKATSSIQNISQVKTILDTEFGQPKA
;
A
#
# COMPACT_ATOMS: atom_id res chain seq x y z
N MET A 1 4.42 -13.72 -8.24
CA MET A 1 3.74 -13.73 -6.94
C MET A 1 4.63 -13.11 -5.89
N LEU A 2 4.06 -12.31 -5.00
CA LEU A 2 4.82 -11.70 -3.91
C LEU A 2 4.87 -12.65 -2.71
N TYR A 3 6.04 -12.74 -2.10
CA TYR A 3 6.29 -13.64 -0.97
C TYR A 3 6.33 -12.84 0.33
N THR A 4 5.17 -12.36 0.76
CA THR A 4 5.01 -11.60 1.99
C THR A 4 3.95 -12.27 2.86
N ASN A 5 3.86 -11.83 4.12
CA ASN A 5 2.79 -12.26 5.03
C ASN A 5 1.58 -11.33 4.96
N LEU A 6 1.61 -10.35 4.06
CA LEU A 6 0.49 -9.44 3.84
C LEU A 6 -0.60 -10.13 2.99
N ASN A 7 -1.80 -9.61 3.06
CA ASN A 7 -2.86 -10.04 2.16
C ASN A 7 -2.56 -9.52 0.75
N HIS A 8 -2.80 -10.35 -0.26
CA HIS A 8 -2.48 -10.03 -1.65
C HIS A 8 -3.71 -9.59 -2.41
N ILE A 9 -3.56 -8.54 -3.23
CA ILE A 9 -4.57 -8.14 -4.20
C ILE A 9 -4.09 -8.64 -5.56
N GLU A 10 -4.93 -9.38 -6.27
CA GLU A 10 -4.55 -10.00 -7.54
C GLU A 10 -5.30 -9.43 -8.74
N THR A 11 -6.43 -8.78 -8.53
CA THR A 11 -7.25 -8.22 -9.62
C THR A 11 -7.70 -6.79 -9.30
N ALA A 12 -8.01 -6.02 -10.35
CA ALA A 12 -8.58 -4.69 -10.21
C ALA A 12 -9.93 -4.73 -9.49
N SER A 13 -10.73 -5.75 -9.79
CA SER A 13 -12.02 -5.98 -9.15
C SER A 13 -11.88 -6.22 -7.65
N GLN A 14 -10.88 -7.00 -7.25
CA GLN A 14 -10.57 -7.26 -5.85
C GLN A 14 -10.15 -5.96 -5.13
N LEU A 15 -9.34 -5.13 -5.78
CA LEU A 15 -8.93 -3.85 -5.24
C LEU A 15 -10.14 -2.94 -5.00
N GLU A 16 -11.04 -2.84 -5.99
CA GLU A 16 -12.27 -2.04 -5.86
C GLU A 16 -13.09 -2.51 -4.67
N LYS A 17 -13.24 -3.82 -4.51
CA LYS A 17 -13.99 -4.41 -3.41
C LYS A 17 -13.37 -4.06 -2.06
N VAL A 18 -12.04 -4.19 -1.95
CA VAL A 18 -11.30 -3.85 -0.73
C VAL A 18 -11.50 -2.37 -0.39
N ILE A 19 -11.38 -1.50 -1.37
CA ILE A 19 -11.54 -0.05 -1.19
C ILE A 19 -12.96 0.30 -0.73
N SER A 20 -13.98 -0.37 -1.28
CA SER A 20 -15.37 -0.10 -0.93
C SER A 20 -15.76 -0.65 0.44
N GLN A 21 -15.08 -1.67 0.95
CA GLN A 21 -15.44 -2.35 2.19
C GLN A 21 -14.62 -1.91 3.41
N ASN A 22 -13.59 -1.10 3.21
CA ASN A 22 -12.71 -0.69 4.30
C ASN A 22 -12.46 0.82 4.22
N GLU A 23 -12.42 1.46 5.39
CA GLU A 23 -12.21 2.90 5.46
C GLU A 23 -10.77 3.30 5.17
N ASN A 24 -9.80 2.59 5.78
CA ASN A 24 -8.38 2.94 5.75
C ASN A 24 -7.57 1.79 5.17
N ILE A 25 -6.86 2.03 4.06
CA ILE A 25 -6.16 0.97 3.35
C ILE A 25 -4.79 1.45 2.90
N MET A 26 -3.77 0.59 3.08
CA MET A 26 -2.43 0.79 2.53
C MET A 26 -2.13 -0.37 1.59
N VAL A 27 -1.73 -0.06 0.37
CA VAL A 27 -1.35 -1.06 -0.64
C VAL A 27 0.06 -0.78 -1.12
N CYS A 28 0.94 -1.77 -1.06
CA CYS A 28 2.28 -1.68 -1.62
C CYS A 28 2.30 -2.44 -2.94
N CYS A 29 2.42 -1.70 -4.03
CA CYS A 29 2.46 -2.25 -5.39
C CYS A 29 3.92 -2.34 -5.83
N GLY A 30 4.47 -3.55 -5.88
CA GLY A 30 5.89 -3.72 -6.14
C GLY A 30 6.27 -5.10 -6.62
N ARG A 31 7.57 -5.38 -6.50
CA ARG A 31 8.21 -6.64 -6.87
C ARG A 31 8.93 -7.22 -5.66
N MET A 32 9.55 -8.39 -5.81
CA MET A 32 10.40 -8.98 -4.77
C MET A 32 11.85 -8.51 -4.98
N GLY A 33 12.06 -7.20 -4.88
CA GLY A 33 13.36 -6.58 -5.11
C GLY A 33 13.90 -5.83 -3.88
N PRO A 34 15.15 -5.37 -3.93
CA PRO A 34 15.80 -4.77 -2.76
C PRO A 34 15.17 -3.46 -2.29
N MET A 35 14.40 -2.78 -3.14
CA MET A 35 13.71 -1.55 -2.76
C MET A 35 12.30 -1.84 -2.22
N CYS A 36 11.70 -2.95 -2.60
CA CYS A 36 10.33 -3.30 -2.22
C CYS A 36 10.28 -4.11 -0.92
N ILE A 37 11.18 -5.07 -0.76
CA ILE A 37 11.19 -5.97 0.40
C ILE A 37 11.23 -5.22 1.74
N PRO A 38 12.05 -4.17 1.91
CA PRO A 38 12.05 -3.42 3.17
C PRO A 38 10.70 -2.77 3.49
N VAL A 39 9.97 -2.32 2.47
CA VAL A 39 8.65 -1.71 2.67
C VAL A 39 7.64 -2.76 3.13
N TYR A 40 7.65 -3.96 2.53
CA TYR A 40 6.81 -5.06 2.98
C TYR A 40 7.09 -5.41 4.44
N GLY A 41 8.36 -5.43 4.83
CA GLY A 41 8.75 -5.70 6.22
C GLY A 41 8.20 -4.66 7.19
N VAL A 42 8.26 -3.39 6.83
CA VAL A 42 7.67 -2.31 7.62
C VAL A 42 6.16 -2.51 7.77
N MET A 43 5.48 -2.85 6.68
CA MET A 43 4.04 -3.07 6.71
C MET A 43 3.66 -4.26 7.60
N GLU A 44 4.41 -5.36 7.50
CA GLU A 44 4.17 -6.54 8.34
C GLU A 44 4.36 -6.21 9.81
N GLU A 45 5.33 -5.36 10.13
CA GLU A 45 5.60 -4.94 11.50
C GLU A 45 4.50 -4.01 12.03
N LEU A 46 3.95 -3.14 11.18
CA LEU A 46 2.95 -2.16 11.59
C LEU A 46 1.52 -2.71 11.58
N GLU A 47 1.26 -3.76 10.82
CA GLU A 47 -0.09 -4.32 10.70
C GLU A 47 -0.73 -4.64 12.05
N PRO A 48 -0.04 -5.31 12.99
CA PRO A 48 -0.66 -5.61 14.28
C PRO A 48 -0.80 -4.37 15.19
N VAL A 49 -0.12 -3.27 14.88
CA VAL A 49 -0.17 -2.03 15.65
C VAL A 49 -1.29 -1.13 15.15
N TYR A 50 -1.40 -0.99 13.83
CA TYR A 50 -2.41 -0.13 13.20
C TYR A 50 -3.64 -0.96 12.82
N THR A 51 -4.37 -1.42 13.83
CA THR A 51 -5.51 -2.34 13.64
C THR A 51 -6.69 -1.70 12.90
N HIS A 52 -6.72 -0.36 12.81
CA HIS A 52 -7.74 0.38 12.08
C HIS A 52 -7.38 0.59 10.60
N VAL A 53 -6.25 0.05 10.16
CA VAL A 53 -5.78 0.13 8.77
C VAL A 53 -5.65 -1.29 8.21
N LYS A 54 -6.08 -1.49 6.98
CA LYS A 54 -5.91 -2.78 6.28
C LYS A 54 -4.69 -2.69 5.36
N PHE A 55 -3.81 -3.68 5.44
CA PHE A 55 -2.55 -3.71 4.72
C PHE A 55 -2.59 -4.79 3.65
N PHE A 56 -2.23 -4.41 2.43
CA PHE A 56 -2.21 -5.33 1.28
C PHE A 56 -0.97 -5.10 0.44
N ASP A 57 -0.59 -6.11 -0.33
CA ASP A 57 0.35 -5.91 -1.42
C ASP A 57 -0.32 -6.24 -2.75
N MET A 58 0.30 -5.78 -3.84
CA MET A 58 -0.12 -6.10 -5.20
C MET A 58 1.12 -6.18 -6.07
N GLU A 59 1.20 -7.20 -6.91
CA GLU A 59 2.35 -7.36 -7.79
C GLU A 59 2.33 -6.30 -8.90
N PHE A 60 3.41 -5.52 -9.00
CA PHE A 60 3.50 -4.42 -9.96
C PHE A 60 3.38 -4.90 -11.42
N ASP A 61 3.94 -6.07 -11.73
CA ASP A 61 3.94 -6.60 -13.09
C ASP A 61 2.62 -7.25 -13.49
N ASN A 62 1.69 -7.38 -12.57
CA ASN A 62 0.35 -7.86 -12.86
C ASN A 62 -0.36 -6.80 -13.72
N PRO A 63 -0.91 -7.18 -14.90
CA PRO A 63 -1.66 -6.21 -15.73
C PRO A 63 -2.79 -5.52 -14.98
N GLU A 64 -3.39 -6.17 -13.99
CA GLU A 64 -4.46 -5.61 -13.16
C GLU A 64 -3.99 -4.44 -12.30
N ALA A 65 -2.68 -4.31 -12.08
CA ALA A 65 -2.12 -3.20 -11.31
C ALA A 65 -2.14 -1.86 -12.07
N GLN A 66 -2.60 -1.86 -13.32
CA GLN A 66 -2.80 -0.61 -14.08
C GLN A 66 -3.69 0.37 -13.33
N VAL A 67 -4.62 -0.11 -12.52
CA VAL A 67 -5.51 0.75 -11.71
C VAL A 67 -4.74 1.59 -10.69
N ILE A 68 -3.52 1.16 -10.34
CA ILE A 68 -2.63 1.93 -9.48
C ILE A 68 -1.65 2.74 -10.33
N ARG A 69 -0.99 2.09 -11.30
CA ARG A 69 0.06 2.72 -12.12
C ARG A 69 -0.43 3.92 -12.91
N ASN A 70 -1.69 3.92 -13.32
CA ASN A 70 -2.26 4.95 -14.19
C ASN A 70 -3.03 6.03 -13.43
N THR A 71 -2.89 6.11 -12.11
CA THR A 71 -3.53 7.16 -11.34
C THR A 71 -2.73 8.46 -11.41
N PRO A 72 -3.38 9.64 -11.26
CA PRO A 72 -2.66 10.91 -11.27
C PRO A 72 -1.57 10.99 -10.21
N MET A 73 -1.78 10.40 -9.02
CA MET A 73 -0.80 10.45 -7.93
C MET A 73 0.44 9.61 -8.19
N THR A 74 0.36 8.58 -9.03
CA THR A 74 1.48 7.71 -9.34
C THR A 74 2.12 8.01 -10.70
N ARG A 75 1.47 8.83 -11.49
CA ARG A 75 1.99 9.21 -12.81
C ARG A 75 3.31 9.96 -12.62
N GLY A 76 4.34 9.48 -13.31
CA GLY A 76 5.67 10.06 -13.20
C GLY A 76 6.55 9.41 -12.14
N PHE A 77 6.03 8.48 -11.34
CA PHE A 77 6.86 7.72 -10.42
C PHE A 77 7.83 6.84 -11.21
N MET A 78 9.09 6.81 -10.77
CA MET A 78 10.15 6.07 -11.46
C MET A 78 10.72 4.93 -10.64
N GLY A 79 10.52 4.92 -9.34
CA GLY A 79 11.06 3.89 -8.44
C GLY A 79 9.97 3.02 -7.84
N LEU A 80 10.26 1.73 -7.69
CA LEU A 80 9.39 0.80 -6.98
C LEU A 80 9.77 0.73 -5.50
N PRO A 81 8.84 0.38 -4.62
CA PRO A 81 7.43 0.12 -4.89
C PRO A 81 6.60 1.39 -4.99
N TYR A 82 5.43 1.31 -5.62
CA TYR A 82 4.41 2.35 -5.52
C TYR A 82 3.55 2.01 -4.31
N THR A 83 3.61 2.84 -3.28
CA THR A 83 2.82 2.62 -2.07
C THR A 83 1.68 3.63 -2.05
N VAL A 84 0.45 3.13 -2.01
CA VAL A 84 -0.74 3.97 -2.13
C VAL A 84 -1.63 3.78 -0.90
N TYR A 85 -2.28 4.87 -0.52
CA TYR A 85 -3.10 4.95 0.68
C TYR A 85 -4.50 5.42 0.29
N TYR A 86 -5.53 4.69 0.71
CA TYR A 86 -6.92 5.01 0.42
C TYR A 86 -7.68 5.28 1.70
N LYS A 87 -8.52 6.31 1.67
CA LYS A 87 -9.43 6.62 2.76
C LYS A 87 -10.83 6.87 2.18
N ASN A 88 -11.81 6.14 2.70
CA ASN A 88 -13.20 6.25 2.27
C ASN A 88 -13.36 6.13 0.75
N GLY A 89 -12.63 5.18 0.15
CA GLY A 89 -12.71 4.89 -1.27
C GLY A 89 -11.87 5.77 -2.18
N LYS A 90 -11.08 6.69 -1.60
CA LYS A 90 -10.26 7.63 -2.40
C LYS A 90 -8.79 7.50 -2.05
N MET A 91 -7.94 7.58 -3.07
CA MET A 91 -6.49 7.63 -2.87
C MET A 91 -6.12 8.98 -2.27
N VAL A 92 -5.57 8.98 -1.05
CA VAL A 92 -5.22 10.21 -0.33
C VAL A 92 -3.74 10.49 -0.30
N LYS A 93 -2.92 9.48 -0.57
CA LYS A 93 -1.46 9.62 -0.58
C LYS A 93 -0.86 8.52 -1.45
N ALA A 94 0.26 8.83 -2.09
CA ALA A 94 1.06 7.84 -2.82
C ALA A 94 2.53 8.21 -2.68
N THR A 95 3.38 7.19 -2.55
CA THR A 95 4.84 7.34 -2.51
C THR A 95 5.49 6.36 -3.46
N SER A 96 6.72 6.64 -3.86
CA SER A 96 7.52 5.73 -4.67
C SER A 96 8.84 5.45 -3.98
N SER A 97 9.46 4.32 -4.35
CA SER A 97 10.74 3.90 -3.83
C SER A 97 10.68 3.48 -2.36
N ILE A 98 11.83 3.21 -1.77
CA ILE A 98 11.93 2.71 -0.40
C ILE A 98 11.42 3.74 0.61
N GLN A 99 10.68 3.25 1.61
CA GLN A 99 10.21 4.06 2.73
C GLN A 99 10.62 3.36 4.03
N ASN A 100 11.17 4.10 4.98
CA ASN A 100 11.48 3.54 6.29
C ASN A 100 10.25 3.55 7.20
N ILE A 101 10.36 2.90 8.35
CA ILE A 101 9.23 2.77 9.28
C ILE A 101 8.72 4.13 9.77
N SER A 102 9.61 5.08 9.99
CA SER A 102 9.24 6.43 10.45
C SER A 102 8.41 7.17 9.40
N GLN A 103 8.81 7.07 8.13
CA GLN A 103 8.08 7.70 7.03
C GLN A 103 6.68 7.11 6.88
N VAL A 104 6.56 5.78 6.94
CA VAL A 104 5.27 5.12 6.84
C VAL A 104 4.37 5.47 8.03
N LYS A 105 4.91 5.45 9.25
CA LYS A 105 4.13 5.82 10.44
C LYS A 105 3.61 7.25 10.36
N THR A 106 4.42 8.18 9.87
CA THR A 106 4.00 9.57 9.70
C THR A 106 2.80 9.67 8.77
N ILE A 107 2.83 8.94 7.64
CA ILE A 107 1.71 8.94 6.71
C ILE A 107 0.47 8.30 7.33
N LEU A 108 0.62 7.16 7.98
CA LEU A 108 -0.50 6.46 8.61
C LEU A 108 -1.15 7.34 9.68
N ASP A 109 -0.35 7.99 10.52
CA ASP A 109 -0.85 8.87 11.58
C ASP A 109 -1.57 10.09 11.01
N THR A 110 -1.04 10.66 9.92
CA THR A 110 -1.59 11.86 9.29
C THR A 110 -2.90 11.55 8.57
N GLU A 111 -2.94 10.47 7.80
CA GLU A 111 -4.10 10.15 6.96
C GLU A 111 -5.18 9.39 7.70
N PHE A 112 -4.81 8.49 8.61
CA PHE A 112 -5.74 7.54 9.24
C PHE A 112 -5.87 7.70 10.76
N GLY A 113 -5.02 8.51 11.38
CA GLY A 113 -4.96 8.66 12.82
C GLY A 113 -4.04 7.64 13.48
N GLN A 114 -3.57 8.00 14.69
CA GLN A 114 -2.65 7.17 15.45
C GLN A 114 -3.33 5.88 15.91
N PRO A 115 -2.54 4.82 16.17
CA PRO A 115 -3.10 3.59 16.71
C PRO A 115 -3.72 3.84 18.07
N LYS A 116 -4.82 3.18 18.36
CA LYS A 116 -5.44 3.23 19.68
C LYS A 116 -4.62 2.40 20.66
N ALA A 117 -4.40 2.97 21.82
CA ALA A 117 -3.69 2.25 22.88
C ALA A 117 -4.52 1.06 23.42
#